data_c53d4db5b1d90b12074be7fe3bdfce52
#
_entry.id   c53d4db5b1d90b12074be7fe3bdfce52
#
_cell.length_a   1.000
_cell.length_b   1.000
_cell.length_c   1.000
_cell.angle_alpha   90.00
_cell.angle_beta   90.00
_cell.angle_gamma   90.00
#
_symmetry.space_group_name_H-M   'P 1'
#
loop_
_entity.id
_entity.type
_entity.pdbx_description
1 polymer ?
#
loop_
_entity_poly.entity_id
_entity_poly.type
_entity_poly.pdbx_seq_one_letter_code
_entity_poly.pdbx_strand_id
1 'polypeptide(L)'
;DCGNGAGYIAAPKLLKKLGAKVISIGIKPNGFNINDKCGSTYPSKIQSAVVRYKAHVGVSFDGDADRIIMCDEKGKIIDGDQIIAMLARRWKIKKILKGGVIGTLMSNYGLEKFLRKEKIRFFRTKVGDRYVKETMKKLNCNLGGEQSGHIILGKFATTGDGLMTALEVLFSL
;
A
#
# COMPACT_ATOMS: atom_id res chain seq x y z
N ASP A 1 11.67 3.68 -1.42
CA ASP A 1 11.67 4.69 -2.49
C ASP A 1 10.57 5.71 -2.23
N CYS A 2 10.96 6.98 -2.08
CA CYS A 2 10.00 8.05 -1.79
C CYS A 2 9.60 8.85 -3.06
N GLY A 3 9.94 8.38 -4.25
CA GLY A 3 9.56 9.01 -5.50
C GLY A 3 9.99 10.48 -5.65
N ASN A 4 11.00 10.96 -4.88
CA ASN A 4 11.32 12.37 -4.71
C ASN A 4 10.09 13.23 -4.34
N GLY A 5 9.14 12.63 -3.64
CA GLY A 5 7.85 13.21 -3.28
C GLY A 5 7.74 13.58 -1.80
N ALA A 6 6.51 13.83 -1.32
CA ALA A 6 6.21 14.33 0.02
C ALA A 6 6.73 13.43 1.16
N GLY A 7 6.83 12.12 0.93
CA GLY A 7 7.30 11.15 1.92
C GLY A 7 8.80 11.16 2.21
N TYR A 8 9.63 11.95 1.51
CA TYR A 8 11.09 11.84 1.51
C TYR A 8 11.79 12.05 2.85
N ILE A 9 11.19 12.80 3.76
CA ILE A 9 11.68 12.98 5.14
C ILE A 9 10.98 12.03 6.11
N ALA A 10 9.63 12.01 6.07
CA ALA A 10 8.82 11.34 7.07
C ALA A 10 9.02 9.82 7.06
N ALA A 11 8.98 9.20 5.88
CA ALA A 11 9.04 7.76 5.77
C ALA A 11 10.38 7.17 6.23
N PRO A 12 11.56 7.63 5.76
CA PRO A 12 12.84 7.12 6.25
C PRO A 12 13.07 7.39 7.74
N LYS A 13 12.65 8.57 8.22
CA LYS A 13 12.80 8.94 9.63
C LYS A 13 11.98 8.05 10.56
N LEU A 14 10.72 7.80 10.19
CA LEU A 14 9.82 6.96 10.98
C LEU A 14 10.29 5.51 11.01
N LEU A 15 10.61 4.93 9.85
CA LEU A 15 11.08 3.55 9.77
C LEU A 15 12.39 3.33 10.57
N LYS A 16 13.33 4.29 10.51
CA LYS A 16 14.54 4.24 11.35
C LYS A 16 14.23 4.30 12.84
N LYS A 17 13.29 5.16 13.26
CA LYS A 17 12.85 5.24 14.66
C LYS A 17 12.24 3.93 15.17
N LEU A 18 11.61 3.17 14.28
CA LEU A 18 11.04 1.86 14.57
C LEU A 18 12.08 0.72 14.51
N GLY A 19 13.37 1.04 14.38
CA GLY A 19 14.46 0.08 14.43
C GLY A 19 14.84 -0.54 13.08
N ALA A 20 14.24 -0.12 11.96
CA ALA A 20 14.60 -0.65 10.65
C ALA A 20 15.94 -0.09 10.16
N LYS A 21 16.76 -0.95 9.53
CA LYS A 21 17.91 -0.53 8.72
C LYS A 21 17.40 -0.04 7.37
N VAL A 22 17.31 1.26 7.16
CA VAL A 22 16.68 1.87 6.00
C VAL A 22 17.71 2.28 4.96
N ILE A 23 17.54 1.80 3.73
CA ILE A 23 18.24 2.26 2.54
C ILE A 23 17.24 3.12 1.76
N SER A 24 17.47 4.42 1.72
CA SER A 24 16.52 5.39 1.14
C SER A 24 16.93 5.75 -0.28
N ILE A 25 15.97 5.70 -1.20
CA ILE A 25 16.10 6.15 -2.59
C ILE A 25 14.94 7.10 -2.93
N GLY A 26 15.10 7.93 -3.96
CA GLY A 26 14.08 8.92 -4.31
C GLY A 26 13.85 9.96 -3.19
N ILE A 27 14.93 10.43 -2.54
CA ILE A 27 14.87 11.36 -1.38
C ILE A 27 15.54 12.69 -1.64
N LYS A 28 15.72 13.08 -2.90
CA LYS A 28 16.36 14.36 -3.29
C LYS A 28 15.44 15.17 -4.20
N PRO A 29 14.29 15.65 -3.68
CA PRO A 29 13.37 16.45 -4.47
C PRO A 29 14.04 17.75 -4.92
N ASN A 30 13.84 18.14 -6.17
CA ASN A 30 14.34 19.39 -6.74
C ASN A 30 13.25 20.24 -7.41
N GLY A 31 11.97 19.86 -7.23
CA GLY A 31 10.80 20.52 -7.83
C GLY A 31 10.41 20.01 -9.23
N PHE A 32 11.28 19.27 -9.91
CA PHE A 32 11.03 18.75 -11.27
C PHE A 32 11.11 17.23 -11.38
N ASN A 33 11.67 16.54 -10.40
CA ASN A 33 12.00 15.11 -10.45
C ASN A 33 11.06 14.20 -9.67
N ILE A 34 9.88 14.70 -9.28
CA ILE A 34 8.86 13.90 -8.61
C ILE A 34 8.40 12.75 -9.53
N ASN A 35 8.41 11.51 -9.02
CA ASN A 35 8.10 10.30 -9.78
C ASN A 35 8.98 10.05 -11.03
N ASP A 36 10.04 10.83 -11.25
CA ASP A 36 10.90 10.65 -12.42
C ASP A 36 11.74 9.38 -12.26
N LYS A 37 11.34 8.33 -12.97
CA LYS A 37 11.96 7.00 -12.94
C LYS A 37 12.16 6.46 -11.52
N CYS A 38 11.25 6.75 -10.60
CA CYS A 38 11.26 6.30 -9.21
C CYS A 38 9.84 6.32 -8.62
N GLY A 39 9.71 5.84 -7.39
CA GLY A 39 8.43 5.76 -6.70
C GLY A 39 7.56 4.59 -7.16
N SER A 40 6.33 4.52 -6.65
CA SER A 40 5.40 3.41 -6.91
C SER A 40 4.96 3.30 -8.37
N THR A 41 5.07 4.39 -9.13
CA THR A 41 4.77 4.42 -10.57
C THR A 41 5.90 3.85 -11.44
N TYR A 42 7.10 3.68 -10.88
CA TYR A 42 8.27 3.10 -11.54
C TYR A 42 8.99 2.09 -10.63
N PRO A 43 8.38 0.93 -10.36
CA PRO A 43 8.84 0.02 -9.31
C PRO A 43 10.15 -0.71 -9.63
N SER A 44 10.65 -0.71 -10.86
CA SER A 44 11.92 -1.36 -11.23
C SER A 44 13.11 -0.88 -10.40
N LYS A 45 13.07 0.37 -9.94
CA LYS A 45 14.15 0.94 -9.12
C LYS A 45 14.19 0.31 -7.72
N ILE A 46 13.04 0.16 -7.06
CA ILE A 46 12.97 -0.48 -5.75
C ILE A 46 13.27 -1.98 -5.86
N GLN A 47 12.80 -2.67 -6.91
CA GLN A 47 13.10 -4.07 -7.15
C GLN A 47 14.61 -4.30 -7.23
N SER A 48 15.29 -3.52 -8.08
CA SER A 48 16.75 -3.60 -8.23
C SER A 48 17.49 -3.28 -6.93
N ALA A 49 17.01 -2.30 -6.15
CA ALA A 49 17.60 -1.94 -4.88
C ALA A 49 17.47 -3.06 -3.85
N VAL A 50 16.29 -3.69 -3.72
CA VAL A 50 16.08 -4.80 -2.79
C VAL A 50 17.07 -5.94 -3.06
N VAL A 51 17.19 -6.37 -4.31
CA VAL A 51 18.13 -7.44 -4.69
C VAL A 51 19.58 -7.03 -4.43
N ARG A 52 19.98 -5.83 -4.87
CA ARG A 52 21.34 -5.30 -4.73
C ARG A 52 21.78 -5.20 -3.27
N TYR A 53 20.92 -4.71 -2.40
CA TYR A 53 21.25 -4.49 -0.99
C TYR A 53 20.82 -5.65 -0.08
N LYS A 54 20.28 -6.73 -0.65
CA LYS A 54 19.76 -7.89 0.10
C LYS A 54 18.79 -7.44 1.19
N ALA A 55 17.88 -6.52 0.85
CA ALA A 55 16.87 -6.05 1.77
C ALA A 55 15.76 -7.07 1.95
N HIS A 56 15.12 -7.14 3.11
CA HIS A 56 14.02 -8.06 3.37
C HIS A 56 12.74 -7.66 2.62
N VAL A 57 12.56 -6.36 2.38
CA VAL A 57 11.38 -5.80 1.73
C VAL A 57 11.71 -4.46 1.09
N GLY A 58 11.07 -4.15 -0.02
CA GLY A 58 11.06 -2.84 -0.64
C GLY A 58 9.70 -2.16 -0.44
N VAL A 59 9.74 -0.87 -0.16
CA VAL A 59 8.55 -0.01 -0.02
C VAL A 59 8.70 1.18 -0.93
N SER A 60 7.73 1.43 -1.78
CA SER A 60 7.77 2.52 -2.76
C SER A 60 6.49 3.33 -2.70
N PHE A 61 6.62 4.65 -2.57
CA PHE A 61 5.52 5.61 -2.56
C PHE A 61 5.49 6.40 -3.86
N ASP A 62 4.35 6.97 -4.19
CA ASP A 62 4.25 7.99 -5.23
C ASP A 62 4.51 9.40 -4.68
N GLY A 63 4.30 10.41 -5.53
CA GLY A 63 4.72 11.77 -5.25
C GLY A 63 4.09 12.42 -4.02
N ASP A 64 2.82 12.18 -3.74
CA ASP A 64 2.10 12.67 -2.55
C ASP A 64 1.99 11.63 -1.43
N ALA A 65 2.58 10.44 -1.65
CA ALA A 65 2.68 9.34 -0.69
C ALA A 65 1.32 8.75 -0.26
N ASP A 66 0.28 8.90 -1.06
CA ASP A 66 -1.03 8.33 -0.83
C ASP A 66 -1.16 6.89 -1.36
N ARG A 67 -0.20 6.45 -2.19
CA ARG A 67 -0.09 5.10 -2.77
C ARG A 67 1.17 4.39 -2.32
N ILE A 68 1.08 3.07 -2.32
CA ILE A 68 2.18 2.18 -1.98
C ILE A 68 2.25 0.99 -2.94
N ILE A 69 3.45 0.67 -3.37
CA ILE A 69 3.82 -0.62 -3.97
C ILE A 69 4.96 -1.19 -3.14
N MET A 70 4.93 -2.48 -2.92
CA MET A 70 6.00 -3.17 -2.19
C MET A 70 6.68 -4.22 -3.07
N CYS A 71 7.79 -4.74 -2.64
CA CYS A 71 8.37 -5.95 -3.20
C CYS A 71 9.02 -6.81 -2.11
N ASP A 72 9.04 -8.10 -2.34
CA ASP A 72 9.68 -9.08 -1.47
C ASP A 72 11.22 -9.04 -1.60
N GLU A 73 11.90 -9.88 -0.84
CA GLU A 73 13.36 -10.00 -0.80
C GLU A 73 13.98 -10.44 -2.15
N LYS A 74 13.18 -10.95 -3.06
CA LYS A 74 13.56 -11.33 -4.42
C LYS A 74 13.29 -10.26 -5.45
N GLY A 75 12.72 -9.12 -5.03
CA GLY A 75 12.31 -8.03 -5.90
C GLY A 75 10.97 -8.29 -6.62
N LYS A 76 10.19 -9.31 -6.22
CA LYS A 76 8.88 -9.55 -6.79
C LYS A 76 7.88 -8.51 -6.27
N ILE A 77 7.17 -7.86 -7.18
CA ILE A 77 6.17 -6.83 -6.85
C ILE A 77 5.01 -7.44 -6.06
N ILE A 78 4.59 -6.68 -5.06
CA ILE A 78 3.39 -6.86 -4.25
C ILE A 78 2.54 -5.62 -4.47
N ASP A 79 1.48 -5.76 -5.26
CA ASP A 79 0.58 -4.66 -5.63
C ASP A 79 -0.49 -4.37 -4.57
N GLY A 80 -1.30 -3.36 -4.81
CA GLY A 80 -2.37 -2.95 -3.89
C GLY A 80 -3.37 -4.06 -3.59
N ASP A 81 -3.73 -4.89 -4.56
CA ASP A 81 -4.66 -6.01 -4.35
C ASP A 81 -4.08 -7.08 -3.42
N GLN A 82 -2.78 -7.36 -3.53
CA GLN A 82 -2.09 -8.31 -2.65
C GLN A 82 -1.95 -7.75 -1.23
N ILE A 83 -1.65 -6.46 -1.10
CA ILE A 83 -1.61 -5.76 0.19
C ILE A 83 -2.99 -5.80 0.85
N ILE A 84 -4.06 -5.47 0.13
CA ILE A 84 -5.44 -5.53 0.62
C ILE A 84 -5.80 -6.96 1.07
N ALA A 85 -5.44 -7.98 0.29
CA ALA A 85 -5.69 -9.37 0.65
C ALA A 85 -5.07 -9.75 1.98
N MET A 86 -3.79 -9.40 2.16
CA MET A 86 -3.04 -9.68 3.37
C MET A 86 -3.62 -8.94 4.59
N LEU A 87 -3.89 -7.64 4.46
CA LEU A 87 -4.46 -6.83 5.53
C LEU A 87 -5.88 -7.29 5.91
N ALA A 88 -6.70 -7.63 4.93
CA ALA A 88 -8.05 -8.14 5.17
C ALA A 88 -8.04 -9.42 6.02
N ARG A 89 -7.16 -10.37 5.66
CA ARG A 89 -6.98 -11.60 6.45
C ARG A 89 -6.48 -11.30 7.86
N ARG A 90 -5.46 -10.45 7.99
CA ARG A 90 -4.89 -10.07 9.29
C ARG A 90 -5.92 -9.37 10.18
N TRP A 91 -6.66 -8.42 9.63
CA TRP A 91 -7.69 -7.69 10.36
C TRP A 91 -8.88 -8.58 10.74
N LYS A 92 -9.22 -9.57 9.91
CA LYS A 92 -10.21 -10.58 10.28
C LYS A 92 -9.76 -11.40 11.48
N ILE A 93 -8.51 -11.91 11.46
CA ILE A 93 -7.94 -12.68 12.57
C ILE A 93 -7.93 -11.85 13.87
N LYS A 94 -7.53 -10.58 13.77
CA LYS A 94 -7.53 -9.63 14.91
C LYS A 94 -8.94 -9.15 15.31
N LYS A 95 -9.99 -9.57 14.60
CA LYS A 95 -11.39 -9.15 14.82
C LYS A 95 -11.61 -7.63 14.70
N ILE A 96 -10.81 -6.94 13.90
CA ILE A 96 -10.91 -5.49 13.66
C ILE A 96 -11.46 -5.14 12.27
N LEU A 97 -11.55 -6.12 11.34
CA LEU A 97 -12.19 -5.92 10.05
C LEU A 97 -13.70 -5.72 10.23
N LYS A 98 -14.23 -4.64 9.66
CA LYS A 98 -15.66 -4.30 9.70
C LYS A 98 -16.25 -4.32 8.29
N GLY A 99 -17.49 -4.77 8.15
CA GLY A 99 -18.29 -4.69 6.92
C GLY A 99 -17.82 -5.64 5.81
N GLY A 100 -16.59 -5.61 5.47
CA GLY A 100 -15.93 -6.31 4.36
C GLY A 100 -14.83 -5.46 3.74
N VAL A 101 -14.49 -5.74 2.50
CA VAL A 101 -13.47 -5.04 1.74
C VAL A 101 -14.08 -4.38 0.51
N ILE A 102 -13.71 -3.15 0.24
CA ILE A 102 -14.09 -2.43 -0.97
C ILE A 102 -12.90 -2.41 -1.93
N GLY A 103 -13.11 -2.90 -3.15
CA GLY A 103 -12.20 -2.74 -4.28
C GLY A 103 -12.86 -1.99 -5.43
N THR A 104 -12.18 -1.91 -6.56
CA THR A 104 -12.72 -1.30 -7.77
C THR A 104 -12.98 -2.34 -8.86
N LEU A 105 -13.55 -1.89 -9.98
CA LEU A 105 -13.70 -2.73 -11.17
C LEU A 105 -12.36 -3.25 -11.70
N MET A 106 -11.26 -2.54 -11.40
CA MET A 106 -9.91 -2.92 -11.81
C MET A 106 -9.25 -3.93 -10.87
N SER A 107 -9.82 -4.20 -9.69
CA SER A 107 -9.28 -5.21 -8.77
C SER A 107 -9.27 -6.58 -9.43
N ASN A 108 -8.17 -7.28 -9.23
CA ASN A 108 -7.91 -8.55 -9.87
C ASN A 108 -8.83 -9.66 -9.30
N TYR A 109 -9.21 -10.60 -10.15
CA TYR A 109 -10.09 -11.71 -9.75
C TYR A 109 -9.47 -12.59 -8.65
N GLY A 110 -8.14 -12.66 -8.59
CA GLY A 110 -7.42 -13.39 -7.54
C GLY A 110 -7.71 -12.84 -6.14
N LEU A 111 -7.81 -11.51 -5.98
CA LEU A 111 -8.22 -10.87 -4.73
C LEU A 111 -9.64 -11.34 -4.33
N GLU A 112 -10.60 -11.26 -5.25
CA GLU A 112 -11.98 -11.68 -4.98
C GLU A 112 -12.04 -13.17 -4.58
N LYS A 113 -11.36 -14.04 -5.33
CA LYS A 113 -11.30 -15.48 -5.04
C LYS A 113 -10.69 -15.76 -3.67
N PHE A 114 -9.60 -15.04 -3.34
CA PHE A 114 -8.95 -15.15 -2.03
C PHE A 114 -9.88 -14.71 -0.89
N LEU A 115 -10.50 -13.54 -0.99
CA LEU A 115 -11.41 -13.02 0.03
C LEU A 115 -12.64 -13.93 0.24
N ARG A 116 -13.17 -14.49 -0.85
CA ARG A 116 -14.26 -15.49 -0.79
C ARG A 116 -13.82 -16.75 -0.01
N LYS A 117 -12.63 -17.28 -0.28
CA LYS A 117 -12.05 -18.41 0.48
C LYS A 117 -11.90 -18.08 1.96
N GLU A 118 -11.48 -16.87 2.27
CA GLU A 118 -11.36 -16.36 3.63
C GLU A 118 -12.72 -16.00 4.27
N LYS A 119 -13.86 -16.19 3.59
CA LYS A 119 -15.20 -15.79 4.05
C LYS A 119 -15.26 -14.30 4.42
N ILE A 120 -14.62 -13.44 3.64
CA ILE A 120 -14.65 -11.98 3.73
C ILE A 120 -15.49 -11.45 2.59
N ARG A 121 -16.49 -10.62 2.90
CA ARG A 121 -17.30 -9.96 1.87
C ARG A 121 -16.45 -9.00 1.05
N PHE A 122 -16.63 -9.00 -0.26
CA PHE A 122 -15.94 -8.13 -1.18
C PHE A 122 -16.97 -7.40 -2.06
N PHE A 123 -16.79 -6.10 -2.19
CA PHE A 123 -17.66 -5.25 -2.99
C PHE A 123 -16.81 -4.44 -3.98
N ARG A 124 -17.30 -4.36 -5.21
CA ARG A 124 -16.65 -3.55 -6.25
C ARG A 124 -17.37 -2.23 -6.43
N THR A 125 -16.59 -1.18 -6.65
CA THR A 125 -17.10 0.14 -7.02
C THR A 125 -16.43 0.64 -8.30
N LYS A 126 -16.83 1.81 -8.79
CA LYS A 126 -16.14 2.50 -9.88
C LYS A 126 -14.69 2.78 -9.47
N VAL A 127 -13.81 2.94 -10.46
CA VAL A 127 -12.41 3.34 -10.25
C VAL A 127 -12.37 4.77 -9.72
N GLY A 128 -11.57 5.00 -8.68
CA GLY A 128 -11.35 6.29 -8.03
C GLY A 128 -11.55 6.21 -6.52
N ASP A 129 -10.63 6.80 -5.79
CA ASP A 129 -10.56 6.86 -4.33
C ASP A 129 -11.86 7.37 -3.69
N ARG A 130 -12.46 8.38 -4.29
CA ARG A 130 -13.76 8.94 -3.87
C ARG A 130 -14.85 7.86 -3.81
N TYR A 131 -14.97 7.04 -4.87
CA TYR A 131 -16.00 5.98 -4.92
C TYR A 131 -15.72 4.88 -3.91
N VAL A 132 -14.44 4.53 -3.72
CA VAL A 132 -14.04 3.58 -2.67
C VAL A 132 -14.46 4.10 -1.30
N LYS A 133 -14.12 5.34 -0.97
CA LYS A 133 -14.45 5.99 0.31
C LYS A 133 -15.96 6.10 0.55
N GLU A 134 -16.72 6.56 -0.44
CA GLU A 134 -18.19 6.68 -0.34
C GLU A 134 -18.82 5.29 -0.10
N THR A 135 -18.36 4.26 -0.82
CA THR A 135 -18.87 2.90 -0.65
C THR A 135 -18.46 2.30 0.70
N MET A 136 -17.24 2.53 1.17
CA MET A 136 -16.80 2.15 2.53
C MET A 136 -17.74 2.73 3.60
N LYS A 137 -18.05 4.02 3.50
CA LYS A 137 -18.97 4.70 4.43
C LYS A 137 -20.37 4.09 4.37
N LYS A 138 -20.93 3.90 3.15
CA LYS A 138 -22.28 3.35 2.93
C LYS A 138 -22.42 1.94 3.50
N LEU A 139 -21.42 1.09 3.34
CA LEU A 139 -21.44 -0.32 3.76
C LEU A 139 -20.78 -0.57 5.13
N ASN A 140 -20.39 0.49 5.83
CA ASN A 140 -19.66 0.42 7.11
C ASN A 140 -18.43 -0.49 7.04
N CYS A 141 -17.66 -0.37 5.95
CA CYS A 141 -16.39 -1.08 5.76
C CYS A 141 -15.24 -0.19 6.23
N ASN A 142 -14.22 -0.79 6.82
CA ASN A 142 -13.03 -0.07 7.27
C ASN A 142 -11.75 -0.40 6.50
N LEU A 143 -11.85 -1.18 5.44
CA LEU A 143 -10.73 -1.49 4.53
C LEU A 143 -11.22 -1.41 3.08
N GLY A 144 -10.52 -0.65 2.27
CA GLY A 144 -10.76 -0.56 0.84
C GLY A 144 -9.56 0.01 0.11
N GLY A 145 -9.57 -0.09 -1.22
CA GLY A 145 -8.51 0.48 -2.02
C GLY A 145 -8.50 -0.01 -3.45
N GLU A 146 -7.40 0.25 -4.11
CA GLU A 146 -7.17 0.01 -5.52
C GLU A 146 -5.88 -0.79 -5.76
N GLN A 147 -5.82 -1.50 -6.86
CA GLN A 147 -4.62 -2.22 -7.29
C GLN A 147 -3.41 -1.28 -7.43
N SER A 148 -3.64 -0.02 -7.78
CA SER A 148 -2.60 1.02 -7.88
C SER A 148 -1.87 1.32 -6.56
N GLY A 149 -2.35 0.76 -5.43
CA GLY A 149 -1.75 0.96 -4.12
C GLY A 149 -2.38 2.08 -3.29
N HIS A 150 -3.43 2.76 -3.78
CA HIS A 150 -4.21 3.69 -2.95
C HIS A 150 -5.10 2.88 -2.01
N ILE A 151 -4.70 2.76 -0.74
CA ILE A 151 -5.36 1.92 0.27
C ILE A 151 -5.84 2.77 1.43
N ILE A 152 -7.12 2.64 1.74
CA ILE A 152 -7.79 3.37 2.84
C ILE A 152 -7.94 2.42 4.03
N LEU A 153 -7.23 2.75 5.10
CA LEU A 153 -7.31 2.08 6.39
C LEU A 153 -8.24 2.88 7.30
N GLY A 154 -9.54 2.67 7.18
CA GLY A 154 -10.58 3.47 7.83
C GLY A 154 -10.56 3.47 9.37
N LYS A 155 -9.70 2.64 9.97
CA LYS A 155 -9.38 2.71 11.40
C LYS A 155 -8.48 3.90 11.74
N PHE A 156 -7.65 4.36 10.80
CA PHE A 156 -6.60 5.35 11.02
C PHE A 156 -6.81 6.63 10.23
N ALA A 157 -7.30 6.52 8.99
CA ALA A 157 -7.45 7.67 8.09
C ALA A 157 -8.70 7.53 7.22
N THR A 158 -9.14 8.65 6.65
CA THR A 158 -10.29 8.71 5.73
C THR A 158 -9.88 8.81 4.27
N THR A 159 -8.60 8.70 3.99
CA THR A 159 -7.99 8.72 2.65
C THR A 159 -6.88 7.68 2.58
N GLY A 160 -6.32 7.44 1.39
CA GLY A 160 -5.12 6.63 1.23
C GLY A 160 -3.94 7.23 1.98
N ASP A 161 -3.13 6.36 2.57
CA ASP A 161 -1.87 6.72 3.23
C ASP A 161 -0.88 5.56 3.03
N GLY A 162 0.07 5.78 2.13
CA GLY A 162 1.06 4.75 1.78
C GLY A 162 1.96 4.40 2.96
N LEU A 163 2.35 5.38 3.78
CA LEU A 163 3.22 5.13 4.93
C LEU A 163 2.51 4.37 6.05
N MET A 164 1.27 4.74 6.35
CA MET A 164 0.45 3.99 7.32
C MET A 164 0.20 2.56 6.83
N THR A 165 -0.08 2.39 5.54
CA THR A 165 -0.26 1.08 4.93
C THR A 165 1.02 0.25 5.01
N ALA A 166 2.20 0.85 4.74
CA ALA A 166 3.49 0.19 4.91
C ALA A 166 3.67 -0.32 6.36
N LEU A 167 3.35 0.49 7.34
CA LEU A 167 3.46 0.10 8.75
C LEU A 167 2.53 -1.05 9.11
N GLU A 168 1.25 -1.00 8.70
CA GLU A 168 0.31 -2.09 8.95
C GLU A 168 0.77 -3.41 8.30
N VAL A 169 1.39 -3.35 7.11
CA VAL A 169 2.00 -4.51 6.47
C VAL A 169 3.19 -5.01 7.29
N LEU A 170 4.17 -4.15 7.58
CA LEU A 170 5.41 -4.53 8.27
C LEU A 170 5.15 -5.09 9.68
N PHE A 171 4.19 -4.54 10.41
CA PHE A 171 3.77 -5.08 11.71
C PHE A 171 2.87 -6.32 11.62
N SER A 172 2.55 -6.77 10.42
CA SER A 172 1.76 -7.97 10.17
C SER A 172 2.60 -9.17 9.74
N LEU A 173 3.87 -8.93 9.41
CA LEU A 173 4.85 -9.96 9.12
C LEU A 173 5.38 -10.57 10.41
#